data_7261fda550769c1c35894ad0d9167a2c
#
_entry.id   7261fda550769c1c35894ad0d9167a2c
#
_cell.length_a   1.000
_cell.length_b   1.000
_cell.length_c   1.000
_cell.angle_alpha   90.00
_cell.angle_beta   90.00
_cell.angle_gamma   90.00
#
_symmetry.space_group_name_H-M   'P 1'
#
loop_
_entity.id
_entity.type
_entity.pdbx_description
1 polymer ?
#
loop_
_entity_poly.entity_id
_entity_poly.type
_entity_poly.pdbx_seq_one_letter_code
_entity_poly.pdbx_strand_id
1 'polypeptide(L)'
;MSTALKADTPLYLGIDGGGSKCRAVIVSADQQILGEGLSGPANPLRGMKVATDSILTATQQALSSAGLAFNDMSRLIAGAGLAGVNMPQYYRLFSAWQHPFKTLHLTSDLHIACMGAHQGLDGAVIIVGTGSCGLAEVNGQLIEVGGHGFPYGDNGSGAWFGMQLLHKVLLSLDQLAPPTQMTTLLLQELAASNSIEVVSHFMQATPTTYAKYAPLVFIAAEAGDATALQLVRQGAEFISAIADRLLSIAPPRLSFIGGLAHKLLPYLPEHIQQQVTPALQPPELGAVWFARQRSQLPSSVMSL
;
A
#
# COMPACT_ATOMS: atom_id res chain seq x y z
N MET A 1 -30.92 9.99 -18.12
CA MET A 1 -30.94 9.25 -19.40
C MET A 1 -29.69 8.38 -19.41
N SER A 2 -29.81 7.08 -19.21
CA SER A 2 -28.69 6.13 -19.29
C SER A 2 -28.35 5.95 -20.76
N THR A 3 -27.25 6.56 -21.21
CA THR A 3 -26.67 6.25 -22.53
C THR A 3 -26.15 4.81 -22.46
N ALA A 4 -26.86 3.90 -23.13
CA ALA A 4 -26.39 2.52 -23.25
C ALA A 4 -24.96 2.50 -23.79
N LEU A 5 -24.03 1.91 -23.03
CA LEU A 5 -22.64 1.74 -23.44
C LEU A 5 -22.62 0.98 -24.78
N LYS A 6 -22.05 1.58 -25.82
CA LYS A 6 -21.89 0.91 -27.12
C LYS A 6 -21.04 -0.35 -26.92
N ALA A 7 -21.40 -1.44 -27.57
CA ALA A 7 -20.77 -2.75 -27.41
C ALA A 7 -19.23 -2.73 -27.63
N ASP A 8 -18.73 -1.84 -28.48
CA ASP A 8 -17.31 -1.73 -28.85
C ASP A 8 -16.50 -0.72 -27.99
N THR A 9 -17.13 -0.05 -27.02
CA THR A 9 -16.42 0.92 -26.18
C THR A 9 -15.49 0.18 -25.22
N PRO A 10 -14.17 0.53 -25.16
CA PRO A 10 -13.26 -0.09 -24.22
C PRO A 10 -13.70 0.13 -22.76
N LEU A 11 -13.66 -0.93 -21.98
CA LEU A 11 -13.87 -0.91 -20.53
C LEU A 11 -12.57 -1.27 -19.85
N TYR A 12 -12.16 -0.44 -18.90
CA TYR A 12 -10.94 -0.65 -18.13
C TYR A 12 -11.30 -1.15 -16.74
N LEU A 13 -10.54 -2.13 -16.26
CA LEU A 13 -10.65 -2.67 -14.91
C LEU A 13 -9.36 -2.35 -14.15
N GLY A 14 -9.46 -1.67 -13.04
CA GLY A 14 -8.36 -1.47 -12.11
C GLY A 14 -8.51 -2.38 -10.91
N ILE A 15 -7.45 -3.10 -10.55
CA ILE A 15 -7.40 -4.03 -9.43
C ILE A 15 -6.26 -3.63 -8.49
N ASP A 16 -6.60 -3.35 -7.23
CA ASP A 16 -5.67 -3.19 -6.11
C ASP A 16 -5.79 -4.40 -5.19
N GLY A 17 -4.80 -5.29 -5.22
CA GLY A 17 -4.79 -6.56 -4.51
C GLY A 17 -3.77 -6.61 -3.39
N GLY A 18 -4.22 -6.36 -2.16
CA GLY A 18 -3.40 -6.37 -0.96
C GLY A 18 -3.48 -7.65 -0.13
N GLY A 19 -2.77 -7.64 1.01
CA GLY A 19 -2.75 -8.76 1.97
C GLY A 19 -4.04 -8.96 2.77
N SER A 20 -4.97 -7.99 2.76
CA SER A 20 -6.20 -8.03 3.56
C SER A 20 -7.47 -7.88 2.71
N LYS A 21 -7.39 -7.21 1.58
CA LYS A 21 -8.52 -6.89 0.71
C LYS A 21 -8.08 -6.79 -0.75
N CYS A 22 -9.04 -6.92 -1.65
CA CYS A 22 -8.91 -6.64 -3.08
C CYS A 22 -10.01 -5.65 -3.47
N ARG A 23 -9.65 -4.54 -4.07
CA ARG A 23 -10.55 -3.58 -4.68
C ARG A 23 -10.52 -3.71 -6.19
N ALA A 24 -11.70 -3.59 -6.81
CA ALA A 24 -11.84 -3.56 -8.27
C ALA A 24 -12.69 -2.36 -8.65
N VAL A 25 -12.30 -1.63 -9.69
CA VAL A 25 -13.05 -0.52 -10.25
C VAL A 25 -13.17 -0.68 -11.75
N ILE A 26 -14.39 -0.53 -12.30
CA ILE A 26 -14.62 -0.49 -13.75
C ILE A 26 -14.78 0.96 -14.17
N VAL A 27 -14.04 1.35 -15.21
CA VAL A 27 -13.98 2.72 -15.72
C VAL A 27 -14.22 2.71 -17.24
N SER A 28 -15.02 3.64 -17.71
CA SER A 28 -15.26 3.85 -19.13
C SER A 28 -14.09 4.48 -19.86
N ALA A 29 -14.13 4.56 -21.19
CA ALA A 29 -13.10 5.21 -22.00
C ALA A 29 -12.92 6.70 -21.69
N ASP A 30 -13.98 7.38 -21.26
CA ASP A 30 -14.02 8.79 -20.84
C ASP A 30 -13.76 8.98 -19.33
N GLN A 31 -13.19 7.99 -18.67
CA GLN A 31 -12.74 8.01 -17.27
C GLN A 31 -13.86 8.11 -16.22
N GLN A 32 -15.09 7.76 -16.56
CA GLN A 32 -16.16 7.67 -15.57
C GLN A 32 -16.11 6.34 -14.84
N ILE A 33 -16.20 6.37 -13.52
CA ILE A 33 -16.35 5.18 -12.70
C ILE A 33 -17.76 4.63 -12.93
N LEU A 34 -17.84 3.39 -13.42
CA LEU A 34 -19.10 2.70 -13.70
C LEU A 34 -19.54 1.80 -12.55
N GLY A 35 -18.59 1.16 -11.86
CA GLY A 35 -18.88 0.28 -10.74
C GLY A 35 -17.64 -0.10 -9.97
N GLU A 36 -17.86 -0.48 -8.71
CA GLU A 36 -16.82 -0.83 -7.75
C GLU A 36 -17.15 -2.15 -7.06
N GLY A 37 -16.11 -2.88 -6.64
CA GLY A 37 -16.23 -4.10 -5.88
C GLY A 37 -15.12 -4.27 -4.87
N LEU A 38 -15.41 -5.01 -3.79
CA LEU A 38 -14.49 -5.27 -2.69
C LEU A 38 -14.57 -6.74 -2.29
N SER A 39 -13.41 -7.38 -2.10
CA SER A 39 -13.34 -8.78 -1.67
C SER A 39 -12.19 -8.99 -0.67
N GLY A 40 -11.92 -10.27 -0.38
CA GLY A 40 -10.83 -10.70 0.51
C GLY A 40 -9.42 -10.44 -0.03
N PRO A 41 -8.39 -11.02 0.60
CA PRO A 41 -7.00 -10.79 0.23
C PRO A 41 -6.67 -11.33 -1.16
N ALA A 42 -5.86 -10.58 -1.94
CA ALA A 42 -5.39 -10.98 -3.26
C ALA A 42 -3.85 -11.08 -3.33
N ASN A 43 -3.19 -11.20 -2.19
CA ASN A 43 -1.75 -11.46 -2.14
C ASN A 43 -1.46 -12.95 -2.40
N PRO A 44 -0.63 -13.30 -3.42
CA PRO A 44 -0.28 -14.68 -3.76
C PRO A 44 0.45 -15.46 -2.65
N LEU A 45 1.05 -14.78 -1.69
CA LEU A 45 1.63 -15.42 -0.50
C LEU A 45 0.59 -16.19 0.33
N ARG A 46 -0.69 -15.86 0.18
CA ARG A 46 -1.82 -16.60 0.81
C ARG A 46 -2.35 -17.75 -0.07
N GLY A 47 -1.75 -17.99 -1.23
CA GLY A 47 -2.12 -18.99 -2.22
C GLY A 47 -2.75 -18.37 -3.47
N MET A 48 -2.36 -18.89 -4.63
CA MET A 48 -2.85 -18.41 -5.93
C MET A 48 -4.37 -18.48 -6.06
N LYS A 49 -4.97 -19.59 -5.61
CA LYS A 49 -6.42 -19.75 -5.66
C LYS A 49 -7.15 -18.67 -4.84
N VAL A 50 -6.68 -18.38 -3.64
CA VAL A 50 -7.27 -17.33 -2.79
C VAL A 50 -7.19 -15.97 -3.48
N ALA A 51 -6.04 -15.65 -4.07
CA ALA A 51 -5.82 -14.38 -4.74
C ALA A 51 -6.70 -14.23 -6.00
N THR A 52 -6.76 -15.26 -6.85
CA THR A 52 -7.58 -15.23 -8.07
C THR A 52 -9.07 -15.22 -7.77
N ASP A 53 -9.54 -15.99 -6.79
CA ASP A 53 -10.94 -15.97 -6.36
C ASP A 53 -11.34 -14.57 -5.83
N SER A 54 -10.45 -13.93 -5.07
CA SER A 54 -10.70 -12.56 -4.58
C SER A 54 -10.78 -11.55 -5.73
N ILE A 55 -9.86 -11.63 -6.70
CA ILE A 55 -9.89 -10.78 -7.89
C ILE A 55 -11.20 -10.95 -8.66
N LEU A 56 -11.61 -12.21 -8.92
CA LEU A 56 -12.85 -12.49 -9.63
C LEU A 56 -14.07 -12.01 -8.86
N THR A 57 -14.12 -12.22 -7.55
CA THR A 57 -15.22 -11.77 -6.70
C THR A 57 -15.36 -10.25 -6.69
N ALA A 58 -14.25 -9.51 -6.52
CA ALA A 58 -14.28 -8.05 -6.58
C ALA A 58 -14.72 -7.56 -7.97
N THR A 59 -14.24 -8.20 -9.04
CA THR A 59 -14.64 -7.85 -10.41
C THR A 59 -16.12 -8.11 -10.67
N GLN A 60 -16.67 -9.23 -10.19
CA GLN A 60 -18.10 -9.52 -10.30
C GLN A 60 -18.97 -8.50 -9.59
N GLN A 61 -18.58 -8.07 -8.40
CA GLN A 61 -19.27 -7.01 -7.68
C GLN A 61 -19.21 -5.67 -8.45
N ALA A 62 -18.04 -5.33 -9.01
CA ALA A 62 -17.88 -4.13 -9.83
C ALA A 62 -18.76 -4.17 -11.10
N LEU A 63 -18.86 -5.32 -11.79
CA LEU A 63 -19.77 -5.53 -12.91
C LEU A 63 -21.23 -5.32 -12.50
N SER A 64 -21.66 -5.97 -11.41
CA SER A 64 -23.01 -5.84 -10.88
C SER A 64 -23.33 -4.39 -10.51
N SER A 65 -22.42 -3.69 -9.87
CA SER A 65 -22.54 -2.28 -9.51
C SER A 65 -22.65 -1.37 -10.74
N ALA A 66 -21.97 -1.75 -11.85
CA ALA A 66 -22.04 -1.06 -13.13
C ALA A 66 -23.29 -1.38 -13.96
N GLY A 67 -24.14 -2.32 -13.53
CA GLY A 67 -25.26 -2.82 -14.33
C GLY A 67 -24.84 -3.65 -15.54
N LEU A 68 -23.63 -4.22 -15.52
CA LEU A 68 -23.05 -5.06 -16.57
C LEU A 68 -23.25 -6.55 -16.25
N ALA A 69 -23.32 -7.37 -17.32
CA ALA A 69 -23.46 -8.80 -17.18
C ALA A 69 -22.11 -9.48 -16.88
N PHE A 70 -22.16 -10.69 -16.31
CA PHE A 70 -20.96 -11.49 -16.06
C PHE A 70 -20.11 -11.71 -17.33
N ASN A 71 -20.76 -11.92 -18.49
CA ASN A 71 -20.09 -12.14 -19.77
C ASN A 71 -19.30 -10.91 -20.25
N ASP A 72 -19.59 -9.70 -19.74
CA ASP A 72 -18.85 -8.49 -20.05
C ASP A 72 -17.43 -8.52 -19.48
N MET A 73 -17.12 -9.47 -18.58
CA MET A 73 -15.77 -9.69 -18.04
C MET A 73 -14.74 -9.88 -19.17
N SER A 74 -15.11 -10.57 -20.24
CA SER A 74 -14.27 -10.81 -21.43
C SER A 74 -13.94 -9.55 -22.25
N ARG A 75 -14.61 -8.42 -21.96
CA ARG A 75 -14.36 -7.12 -22.62
C ARG A 75 -13.38 -6.24 -21.83
N LEU A 76 -13.13 -6.58 -20.56
CA LEU A 76 -12.34 -5.74 -19.65
C LEU A 76 -10.85 -5.77 -19.99
N ILE A 77 -10.27 -4.61 -20.17
CA ILE A 77 -8.81 -4.40 -20.22
C ILE A 77 -8.35 -4.16 -18.78
N ALA A 78 -7.75 -5.16 -18.16
CA ALA A 78 -7.42 -5.15 -16.74
C ALA A 78 -5.98 -4.71 -16.48
N GLY A 79 -5.81 -3.81 -15.51
CA GLY A 79 -4.55 -3.55 -14.82
C GLY A 79 -4.66 -4.05 -13.39
N ALA A 80 -3.66 -4.77 -12.91
CA ALA A 80 -3.64 -5.29 -11.55
C ALA A 80 -2.32 -4.98 -10.86
N GLY A 81 -2.39 -4.26 -9.76
CA GLY A 81 -1.30 -4.06 -8.82
C GLY A 81 -1.49 -4.99 -7.62
N LEU A 82 -0.57 -5.93 -7.45
CA LEU A 82 -0.70 -6.96 -6.45
C LEU A 82 0.48 -6.95 -5.48
N ALA A 83 0.19 -6.94 -4.19
CA ALA A 83 1.21 -7.11 -3.15
C ALA A 83 1.93 -8.46 -3.33
N GLY A 84 3.27 -8.43 -3.33
CA GLY A 84 4.11 -9.62 -3.47
C GLY A 84 4.35 -10.09 -4.91
N VAL A 85 3.72 -9.47 -5.92
CA VAL A 85 3.98 -9.81 -7.33
C VAL A 85 5.36 -9.34 -7.81
N ASN A 86 6.04 -8.48 -7.06
CA ASN A 86 7.45 -8.12 -7.26
C ASN A 86 8.41 -9.31 -7.08
N MET A 87 7.96 -10.41 -6.46
CA MET A 87 8.74 -11.67 -6.39
C MET A 87 8.58 -12.44 -7.72
N PRO A 88 9.69 -12.76 -8.44
CA PRO A 88 9.61 -13.34 -9.79
C PRO A 88 8.80 -14.63 -9.91
N GLN A 89 8.76 -15.44 -8.86
CA GLN A 89 7.95 -16.66 -8.83
C GLN A 89 6.44 -16.38 -8.91
N TYR A 90 5.95 -15.36 -8.19
CA TYR A 90 4.53 -15.00 -8.19
C TYR A 90 4.14 -14.22 -9.45
N TYR A 91 5.05 -13.37 -9.96
CA TYR A 91 4.83 -12.74 -11.25
C TYR A 91 4.61 -13.79 -12.36
N ARG A 92 5.47 -14.82 -12.42
CA ARG A 92 5.31 -15.91 -13.40
C ARG A 92 4.00 -16.68 -13.23
N LEU A 93 3.60 -16.98 -11.99
CA LEU A 93 2.33 -17.66 -11.71
C LEU A 93 1.11 -16.86 -12.17
N PHE A 94 1.08 -15.56 -11.90
CA PHE A 94 -0.01 -14.70 -12.36
C PHE A 94 0.02 -14.47 -13.88
N SER A 95 1.19 -14.34 -14.49
CA SER A 95 1.32 -14.22 -15.95
C SER A 95 0.84 -15.48 -16.69
N ALA A 96 0.91 -16.64 -16.05
CA ALA A 96 0.39 -17.90 -16.58
C ALA A 96 -1.09 -18.17 -16.25
N TRP A 97 -1.72 -17.30 -15.47
CA TRP A 97 -3.13 -17.47 -15.06
C TRP A 97 -4.07 -17.33 -16.26
N GLN A 98 -4.94 -18.35 -16.45
CA GLN A 98 -5.99 -18.31 -17.46
C GLN A 98 -7.15 -17.44 -16.95
N HIS A 99 -7.05 -16.14 -17.16
CA HIS A 99 -8.01 -15.16 -16.69
C HIS A 99 -9.15 -14.93 -17.69
N PRO A 100 -10.35 -14.49 -17.24
CA PRO A 100 -11.49 -14.24 -18.12
C PRO A 100 -11.50 -12.87 -18.79
N PHE A 101 -10.50 -12.02 -18.54
CA PHE A 101 -10.43 -10.66 -19.08
C PHE A 101 -9.93 -10.65 -20.52
N LYS A 102 -10.24 -9.57 -21.27
CA LYS A 102 -9.68 -9.35 -22.62
C LYS A 102 -8.16 -9.33 -22.59
N THR A 103 -7.59 -8.56 -21.65
CA THR A 103 -6.16 -8.52 -21.37
C THR A 103 -5.95 -8.29 -19.88
N LEU A 104 -4.83 -8.76 -19.34
CA LEU A 104 -4.40 -8.50 -17.98
C LEU A 104 -2.95 -7.99 -17.97
N HIS A 105 -2.75 -6.79 -17.46
CA HIS A 105 -1.44 -6.19 -17.24
C HIS A 105 -1.12 -6.20 -15.76
N LEU A 106 0.01 -6.79 -15.38
CA LEU A 106 0.43 -6.98 -13.99
C LEU A 106 1.54 -6.02 -13.59
N THR A 107 1.44 -5.49 -12.38
CA THR A 107 2.50 -4.72 -11.73
C THR A 107 2.38 -4.83 -10.20
N SER A 108 3.27 -4.17 -9.44
CA SER A 108 3.17 -4.13 -7.98
C SER A 108 2.06 -3.19 -7.49
N ASP A 109 1.57 -3.45 -6.28
CA ASP A 109 0.65 -2.56 -5.57
C ASP A 109 1.27 -1.17 -5.33
N LEU A 110 2.58 -1.11 -5.10
CA LEU A 110 3.32 0.14 -4.96
C LEU A 110 3.31 0.98 -6.26
N HIS A 111 3.47 0.33 -7.41
CA HIS A 111 3.47 1.02 -8.70
C HIS A 111 2.10 1.62 -9.01
N ILE A 112 1.01 0.87 -8.83
CA ILE A 112 -0.33 1.43 -9.04
C ILE A 112 -0.67 2.54 -8.04
N ALA A 113 -0.11 2.47 -6.82
CA ALA A 113 -0.26 3.54 -5.85
C ALA A 113 0.41 4.85 -6.34
N CYS A 114 1.59 4.76 -6.95
CA CYS A 114 2.27 5.89 -7.58
C CYS A 114 1.46 6.43 -8.77
N MET A 115 1.03 5.55 -9.67
CA MET A 115 0.21 5.93 -10.83
C MET A 115 -1.12 6.58 -10.42
N GLY A 116 -1.77 6.08 -9.38
CA GLY A 116 -2.99 6.70 -8.83
C GLY A 116 -2.71 8.07 -8.23
N ALA A 117 -1.67 8.17 -7.40
CA ALA A 117 -1.29 9.42 -6.76
C ALA A 117 -1.02 10.55 -7.77
N HIS A 118 -0.61 10.23 -8.99
CA HIS A 118 -0.20 11.18 -10.03
C HIS A 118 -0.98 11.06 -11.34
N GLN A 119 -2.10 10.31 -11.36
CA GLN A 119 -2.97 10.12 -12.54
C GLN A 119 -2.22 9.58 -13.76
N GLY A 120 -1.32 8.64 -13.54
CA GLY A 120 -0.49 8.04 -14.60
C GLY A 120 0.64 8.92 -15.11
N LEU A 121 0.90 10.07 -14.49
CA LEU A 121 2.03 10.95 -14.79
C LEU A 121 3.24 10.66 -13.91
N ASP A 122 4.40 11.18 -14.28
CA ASP A 122 5.62 11.13 -13.49
C ASP A 122 5.42 11.65 -12.05
N GLY A 123 6.04 10.97 -11.08
CA GLY A 123 5.94 11.33 -9.68
C GLY A 123 6.59 10.33 -8.75
N ALA A 124 6.52 10.60 -7.47
CA ALA A 124 7.01 9.72 -6.41
C ALA A 124 5.93 9.51 -5.34
N VAL A 125 5.89 8.31 -4.78
CA VAL A 125 5.02 7.98 -3.66
C VAL A 125 5.82 7.33 -2.54
N ILE A 126 5.50 7.66 -1.30
CA ILE A 126 5.98 6.96 -0.11
C ILE A 126 4.77 6.44 0.64
N ILE A 127 4.76 5.14 0.89
CA ILE A 127 3.72 4.47 1.68
C ILE A 127 4.24 4.32 3.11
N VAL A 128 3.47 4.82 4.08
CA VAL A 128 3.73 4.63 5.52
C VAL A 128 2.45 4.09 6.17
N GLY A 129 2.32 2.78 6.12
CA GLY A 129 1.19 2.01 6.64
C GLY A 129 1.64 0.94 7.63
N THR A 130 1.14 -0.29 7.49
CA THR A 130 1.66 -1.45 8.23
C THR A 130 3.12 -1.70 7.90
N GLY A 131 3.51 -1.57 6.62
CA GLY A 131 4.89 -1.52 6.13
C GLY A 131 5.28 -0.13 5.66
N SER A 132 6.51 0.03 5.16
CA SER A 132 7.01 1.27 4.55
C SER A 132 7.85 1.01 3.30
N CYS A 133 7.56 1.76 2.24
CA CYS A 133 8.27 1.68 0.97
C CYS A 133 8.05 2.96 0.17
N GLY A 134 8.82 3.13 -0.89
CA GLY A 134 8.66 4.23 -1.82
C GLY A 134 8.98 3.85 -3.26
N LEU A 135 8.36 4.55 -4.20
CA LEU A 135 8.59 4.42 -5.63
C LEU A 135 8.60 5.79 -6.28
N ALA A 136 9.51 6.00 -7.20
CA ALA A 136 9.49 7.13 -8.13
C ALA A 136 9.55 6.63 -9.57
N GLU A 137 8.75 7.23 -10.45
CA GLU A 137 8.79 7.04 -11.89
C GLU A 137 8.92 8.41 -12.57
N VAL A 138 9.98 8.59 -13.36
CA VAL A 138 10.26 9.83 -14.08
C VAL A 138 10.85 9.49 -15.45
N ASN A 139 10.19 9.90 -16.54
CA ASN A 139 10.61 9.63 -17.91
C ASN A 139 10.90 8.14 -18.20
N GLY A 140 10.11 7.23 -17.61
CA GLY A 140 10.29 5.80 -17.71
C GLY A 140 11.42 5.21 -16.85
N GLN A 141 12.16 6.04 -16.10
CA GLN A 141 13.08 5.56 -15.06
C GLN A 141 12.30 5.28 -13.79
N LEU A 142 12.45 4.07 -13.25
CA LEU A 142 11.77 3.62 -12.06
C LEU A 142 12.77 3.33 -10.94
N ILE A 143 12.51 3.86 -9.75
CA ILE A 143 13.27 3.58 -8.53
C ILE A 143 12.30 3.07 -7.46
N GLU A 144 12.57 1.89 -6.92
CA GLU A 144 11.87 1.36 -5.74
C GLU A 144 12.82 1.34 -4.54
N VAL A 145 12.34 1.69 -3.36
CA VAL A 145 13.10 1.73 -2.11
C VAL A 145 12.27 1.17 -0.95
N GLY A 146 12.86 0.29 -0.16
CA GLY A 146 12.18 -0.34 0.97
C GLY A 146 11.26 -1.49 0.56
N GLY A 147 10.22 -1.75 1.36
CA GLY A 147 9.26 -2.83 1.06
C GLY A 147 9.81 -4.25 1.20
N HIS A 148 10.89 -4.42 1.99
CA HIS A 148 11.53 -5.73 2.19
C HIS A 148 10.78 -6.61 3.20
N GLY A 149 9.73 -6.06 3.80
CA GLY A 149 8.89 -6.77 4.76
C GLY A 149 9.44 -6.76 6.19
N PHE A 150 8.50 -6.80 7.12
CA PHE A 150 8.79 -6.91 8.55
C PHE A 150 9.19 -8.35 8.93
N PRO A 151 10.15 -8.58 9.85
CA PRO A 151 10.84 -7.56 10.68
C PRO A 151 12.16 -7.01 10.10
N TYR A 152 12.56 -7.44 8.93
CA TYR A 152 13.89 -7.12 8.36
C TYR A 152 13.96 -5.74 7.71
N GLY A 153 12.84 -5.30 7.14
CA GLY A 153 12.66 -3.98 6.56
C GLY A 153 11.53 -3.22 7.25
N ASP A 154 10.88 -2.32 6.49
CA ASP A 154 9.73 -1.53 6.91
C ASP A 154 9.99 -0.61 8.12
N ASN A 155 11.22 -0.13 8.31
CA ASN A 155 11.53 0.84 9.35
C ASN A 155 10.69 2.11 9.21
N GLY A 156 10.25 2.69 10.33
CA GLY A 156 9.34 3.84 10.32
C GLY A 156 7.88 3.50 9.99
N SER A 157 7.54 2.23 9.76
CA SER A 157 6.17 1.77 9.55
C SER A 157 5.43 1.52 10.85
N GLY A 158 4.11 1.25 10.75
CA GLY A 158 3.29 0.88 11.89
C GLY A 158 3.78 -0.40 12.60
N ALA A 159 4.17 -1.43 11.85
CA ALA A 159 4.70 -2.66 12.43
C ALA A 159 6.03 -2.41 13.15
N TRP A 160 6.90 -1.60 12.59
CA TRP A 160 8.16 -1.23 13.22
C TRP A 160 7.92 -0.42 14.50
N PHE A 161 7.08 0.62 14.48
CA PHE A 161 6.76 1.40 15.68
C PHE A 161 6.15 0.55 16.78
N GLY A 162 5.21 -0.36 16.44
CA GLY A 162 4.59 -1.26 17.42
C GLY A 162 5.59 -2.24 18.02
N MET A 163 6.53 -2.78 17.24
CA MET A 163 7.60 -3.63 17.75
C MET A 163 8.56 -2.85 18.65
N GLN A 164 8.97 -1.64 18.25
CA GLN A 164 9.84 -0.79 19.06
C GLN A 164 9.15 -0.35 20.36
N LEU A 165 7.86 -0.03 20.31
CA LEU A 165 7.03 0.21 21.50
C LEU A 165 7.14 -0.96 22.49
N LEU A 166 6.84 -2.19 22.03
CA LEU A 166 6.91 -3.38 22.85
C LEU A 166 8.29 -3.54 23.48
N HIS A 167 9.35 -3.41 22.70
CA HIS A 167 10.73 -3.53 23.17
C HIS A 167 11.06 -2.49 24.26
N LYS A 168 10.68 -1.22 24.08
CA LYS A 168 10.92 -0.16 25.06
C LYS A 168 10.10 -0.37 26.33
N VAL A 169 8.86 -0.84 26.21
CA VAL A 169 7.99 -1.13 27.35
C VAL A 169 8.57 -2.26 28.20
N LEU A 170 9.04 -3.36 27.59
CA LEU A 170 9.65 -4.46 28.32
C LEU A 170 10.91 -4.02 29.07
N LEU A 171 11.81 -3.27 28.43
CA LEU A 171 13.01 -2.73 29.10
C LEU A 171 12.65 -1.79 30.27
N SER A 172 11.57 -0.99 30.13
CA SER A 172 11.09 -0.12 31.21
C SER A 172 10.52 -0.90 32.39
N LEU A 173 9.74 -1.97 32.13
CA LEU A 173 9.19 -2.84 33.16
C LEU A 173 10.30 -3.58 33.92
N ASP A 174 11.36 -4.00 33.23
CA ASP A 174 12.53 -4.66 33.81
C ASP A 174 13.52 -3.68 34.47
N GLN A 175 13.22 -2.38 34.47
CA GLN A 175 14.08 -1.31 34.99
C GLN A 175 15.46 -1.22 34.31
N LEU A 176 15.57 -1.72 33.06
CA LEU A 176 16.77 -1.65 32.22
C LEU A 176 16.78 -0.38 31.33
N ALA A 177 15.71 0.38 31.32
CA ALA A 177 15.55 1.66 30.65
C ALA A 177 14.73 2.63 31.52
N PRO A 178 14.81 3.95 31.27
CA PRO A 178 13.99 4.93 31.97
C PRO A 178 12.50 4.66 31.80
N PRO A 179 11.67 5.05 32.79
CA PRO A 179 10.22 5.01 32.69
C PRO A 179 9.75 5.78 31.45
N THR A 180 8.72 5.27 30.77
CA THR A 180 8.11 5.91 29.61
C THR A 180 6.58 5.85 29.69
N GLN A 181 5.89 6.88 29.19
CA GLN A 181 4.44 6.89 29.12
C GLN A 181 3.90 5.77 28.24
N MET A 182 4.68 5.30 27.28
CA MET A 182 4.34 4.15 26.44
C MET A 182 4.03 2.90 27.27
N THR A 183 4.72 2.72 28.44
CA THR A 183 4.44 1.58 29.34
C THR A 183 3.02 1.66 29.90
N THR A 184 2.63 2.81 30.45
CA THR A 184 1.27 3.00 30.98
C THR A 184 0.21 2.82 29.90
N LEU A 185 0.42 3.44 28.73
CA LEU A 185 -0.52 3.35 27.60
C LEU A 185 -0.70 1.91 27.11
N LEU A 186 0.40 1.16 26.93
CA LEU A 186 0.31 -0.21 26.45
C LEU A 186 -0.33 -1.15 27.48
N LEU A 187 0.03 -1.03 28.77
CA LEU A 187 -0.57 -1.84 29.84
C LEU A 187 -2.09 -1.60 29.93
N GLN A 188 -2.53 -0.35 29.83
CA GLN A 188 -3.95 0.01 29.80
C GLN A 188 -4.67 -0.58 28.58
N GLU A 189 -4.09 -0.43 27.38
CA GLU A 189 -4.67 -0.93 26.12
C GLU A 189 -4.82 -2.46 26.11
N LEU A 190 -3.85 -3.18 26.74
CA LEU A 190 -3.86 -4.64 26.82
C LEU A 190 -4.61 -5.17 28.05
N ALA A 191 -5.03 -4.32 28.98
CA ALA A 191 -5.49 -4.71 30.32
C ALA A 191 -4.47 -5.64 31.02
N ALA A 192 -3.16 -5.39 30.81
CA ALA A 192 -2.04 -6.15 31.38
C ALA A 192 -1.43 -5.43 32.57
N SER A 193 -0.82 -6.20 33.51
CA SER A 193 -0.23 -5.67 34.72
C SER A 193 1.29 -5.92 34.84
N ASN A 194 1.85 -6.77 33.97
CA ASN A 194 3.25 -7.18 34.01
C ASN A 194 3.78 -7.59 32.62
N SER A 195 5.11 -7.80 32.54
CA SER A 195 5.79 -8.15 31.30
C SER A 195 5.35 -9.48 30.70
N ILE A 196 4.99 -10.47 31.53
CA ILE A 196 4.56 -11.80 31.06
C ILE A 196 3.22 -11.69 30.32
N GLU A 197 2.27 -10.93 30.85
CA GLU A 197 0.97 -10.70 30.21
C GLU A 197 1.14 -9.93 28.90
N VAL A 198 2.00 -8.92 28.87
CA VAL A 198 2.34 -8.18 27.66
C VAL A 198 2.91 -9.12 26.59
N VAL A 199 3.94 -9.93 26.92
CA VAL A 199 4.56 -10.87 25.98
C VAL A 199 3.56 -11.89 25.48
N SER A 200 2.71 -12.43 26.36
CA SER A 200 1.67 -13.42 25.98
C SER A 200 0.75 -12.89 24.89
N HIS A 201 0.41 -11.60 24.92
CA HIS A 201 -0.42 -10.96 23.90
C HIS A 201 0.25 -10.93 22.50
N PHE A 202 1.59 -10.86 22.47
CA PHE A 202 2.34 -10.74 21.22
C PHE A 202 2.95 -12.06 20.71
N MET A 203 2.76 -13.20 21.40
CA MET A 203 3.38 -14.49 21.01
C MET A 203 3.12 -14.92 19.56
N GLN A 204 1.95 -14.58 18.99
CA GLN A 204 1.59 -14.86 17.60
C GLN A 204 1.29 -13.60 16.82
N ALA A 205 1.94 -12.49 17.18
CA ALA A 205 1.68 -11.20 16.58
C ALA A 205 2.15 -11.16 15.11
N THR A 206 1.26 -10.70 14.27
CA THR A 206 1.54 -10.40 12.87
C THR A 206 2.02 -8.94 12.73
N PRO A 207 2.61 -8.53 11.59
CA PRO A 207 2.92 -7.12 11.35
C PRO A 207 1.72 -6.20 11.58
N THR A 208 0.53 -6.62 11.19
CA THR A 208 -0.72 -5.87 11.41
C THR A 208 -1.06 -5.77 12.91
N THR A 209 -0.75 -6.80 13.70
CA THR A 209 -0.93 -6.75 15.15
C THR A 209 -0.05 -5.68 15.79
N TYR A 210 1.24 -5.64 15.44
CA TYR A 210 2.14 -4.60 15.91
C TYR A 210 1.69 -3.20 15.49
N ALA A 211 1.29 -3.03 14.23
CA ALA A 211 0.87 -1.75 13.68
C ALA A 211 -0.32 -1.11 14.40
N LYS A 212 -1.18 -1.90 15.03
CA LYS A 212 -2.30 -1.40 15.85
C LYS A 212 -1.84 -0.53 17.02
N TYR A 213 -0.66 -0.82 17.57
CA TYR A 213 -0.13 -0.12 18.74
C TYR A 213 0.79 1.05 18.38
N ALA A 214 1.14 1.23 17.10
CA ALA A 214 1.94 2.37 16.65
C ALA A 214 1.39 3.73 17.10
N PRO A 215 0.06 3.99 17.11
CA PRO A 215 -0.48 5.26 17.59
C PRO A 215 -0.09 5.63 19.01
N LEU A 216 0.16 4.65 19.89
CA LEU A 216 0.58 4.89 21.28
C LEU A 216 1.95 5.57 21.37
N VAL A 217 2.85 5.28 20.41
CA VAL A 217 4.16 5.96 20.33
C VAL A 217 3.96 7.46 20.06
N PHE A 218 3.08 7.79 19.12
CA PHE A 218 2.80 9.20 18.77
C PHE A 218 2.08 9.93 19.90
N ILE A 219 1.13 9.29 20.58
CA ILE A 219 0.45 9.85 21.75
C ILE A 219 1.46 10.19 22.86
N ALA A 220 2.38 9.28 23.17
CA ALA A 220 3.42 9.52 24.16
C ALA A 220 4.38 10.62 23.71
N ALA A 221 4.78 10.66 22.43
CA ALA A 221 5.66 11.67 21.86
C ALA A 221 5.01 13.08 21.91
N GLU A 222 3.73 13.18 21.57
CA GLU A 222 2.94 14.43 21.65
C GLU A 222 2.82 14.92 23.11
N ALA A 223 2.82 14.02 24.09
CA ALA A 223 2.87 14.34 25.51
C ALA A 223 4.27 14.65 26.06
N GLY A 224 5.31 14.67 25.21
CA GLY A 224 6.68 15.03 25.58
C GLY A 224 7.52 13.90 26.10
N ASP A 225 7.10 12.63 25.98
CA ASP A 225 7.93 11.47 26.36
C ASP A 225 9.19 11.39 25.50
N ALA A 226 10.37 11.48 26.14
CA ALA A 226 11.66 11.53 25.45
C ALA A 226 11.97 10.25 24.67
N THR A 227 11.58 9.08 25.21
CA THR A 227 11.80 7.78 24.56
C THR A 227 10.93 7.64 23.32
N ALA A 228 9.67 8.05 23.40
CA ALA A 228 8.74 8.05 22.28
C ALA A 228 9.18 9.03 21.17
N LEU A 229 9.58 10.25 21.55
CA LEU A 229 10.13 11.26 20.62
C LEU A 229 11.37 10.73 19.89
N GLN A 230 12.25 10.02 20.58
CA GLN A 230 13.42 9.40 19.96
C GLN A 230 12.99 8.35 18.91
N LEU A 231 12.00 7.51 19.21
CA LEU A 231 11.49 6.53 18.24
C LEU A 231 10.87 7.19 17.02
N VAL A 232 10.06 8.24 17.22
CA VAL A 232 9.44 8.97 16.10
C VAL A 232 10.52 9.58 15.20
N ARG A 233 11.58 10.18 15.78
CA ARG A 233 12.70 10.72 15.01
C ARG A 233 13.46 9.66 14.23
N GLN A 234 13.73 8.50 14.83
CA GLN A 234 14.37 7.37 14.13
C GLN A 234 13.54 6.88 12.94
N GLY A 235 12.21 6.76 13.11
CA GLY A 235 11.32 6.42 12.01
C GLY A 235 11.33 7.49 10.91
N ALA A 236 11.29 8.77 11.29
CA ALA A 236 11.33 9.89 10.37
C ALA A 236 12.65 9.98 9.59
N GLU A 237 13.79 9.71 10.23
CA GLU A 237 15.10 9.64 9.57
C GLU A 237 15.13 8.58 8.46
N PHE A 238 14.58 7.39 8.72
CA PHE A 238 14.52 6.34 7.71
C PHE A 238 13.59 6.72 6.53
N ILE A 239 12.42 7.28 6.82
CA ILE A 239 11.49 7.74 5.79
C ILE A 239 12.08 8.92 5.00
N SER A 240 12.85 9.79 5.63
CA SER A 240 13.58 10.88 4.96
C SER A 240 14.62 10.33 3.98
N ALA A 241 15.37 9.29 4.37
CA ALA A 241 16.32 8.64 3.48
C ALA A 241 15.66 8.00 2.25
N ILE A 242 14.45 7.42 2.41
CA ILE A 242 13.63 6.97 1.27
C ILE A 242 13.29 8.17 0.38
N ALA A 243 12.76 9.26 0.96
CA ALA A 243 12.37 10.45 0.22
C ALA A 243 13.55 11.03 -0.58
N ASP A 244 14.70 11.22 0.04
CA ASP A 244 15.91 11.75 -0.60
C ASP A 244 16.37 10.86 -1.77
N ARG A 245 16.27 9.53 -1.61
CA ARG A 245 16.59 8.59 -2.68
C ARG A 245 15.64 8.71 -3.87
N LEU A 246 14.33 8.88 -3.61
CA LEU A 246 13.35 9.08 -4.68
C LEU A 246 13.50 10.44 -5.35
N LEU A 247 13.76 11.49 -4.59
CA LEU A 247 13.98 12.86 -5.08
C LEU A 247 15.23 12.99 -5.96
N SER A 248 16.16 12.02 -5.89
CA SER A 248 17.39 12.05 -6.71
C SER A 248 17.15 11.98 -8.23
N ILE A 249 15.95 11.56 -8.68
CA ILE A 249 15.56 11.59 -10.10
C ILE A 249 14.60 12.73 -10.42
N ALA A 250 14.50 13.72 -9.51
CA ALA A 250 13.70 14.93 -9.67
C ALA A 250 12.22 14.68 -10.09
N PRO A 251 11.46 13.86 -9.34
CA PRO A 251 10.04 13.68 -9.63
C PRO A 251 9.29 15.01 -9.48
N PRO A 252 8.36 15.35 -10.39
CA PRO A 252 7.63 16.62 -10.34
C PRO A 252 6.66 16.72 -9.16
N ARG A 253 6.33 15.59 -8.52
CA ARG A 253 5.44 15.50 -7.36
C ARG A 253 5.91 14.39 -6.43
N LEU A 254 5.76 14.59 -5.12
CA LEU A 254 5.95 13.59 -4.09
C LEU A 254 4.66 13.48 -3.26
N SER A 255 4.11 12.29 -3.11
CA SER A 255 2.94 12.06 -2.26
C SER A 255 3.25 11.06 -1.16
N PHE A 256 2.72 11.32 0.03
CA PHE A 256 2.75 10.39 1.16
C PHE A 256 1.37 9.79 1.35
N ILE A 257 1.28 8.46 1.42
CA ILE A 257 0.04 7.72 1.64
C ILE A 257 0.21 6.70 2.76
N GLY A 258 -0.92 6.28 3.34
CA GLY A 258 -0.94 5.36 4.47
C GLY A 258 -1.28 6.02 5.80
N GLY A 259 -1.68 5.20 6.76
CA GLY A 259 -2.27 5.67 8.02
C GLY A 259 -1.34 6.47 8.93
N LEU A 260 -0.02 6.30 8.79
CA LEU A 260 0.98 7.02 9.59
C LEU A 260 1.65 8.17 8.85
N ALA A 261 1.40 8.33 7.55
CA ALA A 261 2.03 9.36 6.73
C ALA A 261 1.88 10.77 7.35
N HIS A 262 0.68 11.16 7.72
CA HIS A 262 0.39 12.47 8.32
C HIS A 262 1.02 12.67 9.71
N LYS A 263 1.24 11.59 10.45
CA LYS A 263 1.86 11.64 11.78
C LYS A 263 3.38 11.84 11.71
N LEU A 264 4.02 11.30 10.68
CA LEU A 264 5.47 11.43 10.48
C LEU A 264 5.87 12.73 9.77
N LEU A 265 5.01 13.27 8.92
CA LEU A 265 5.30 14.44 8.11
C LEU A 265 5.89 15.64 8.90
N PRO A 266 5.40 15.99 10.11
CA PRO A 266 5.97 17.09 10.89
C PRO A 266 7.42 16.86 11.38
N TYR A 267 7.90 15.62 11.37
CA TYR A 267 9.23 15.24 11.82
C TYR A 267 10.24 15.08 10.68
N LEU A 268 9.80 15.21 9.42
CA LEU A 268 10.69 15.14 8.26
C LEU A 268 11.42 16.48 8.06
N PRO A 269 12.58 16.49 7.40
CA PRO A 269 13.26 17.72 6.99
C PRO A 269 12.37 18.65 6.15
N GLU A 270 12.56 19.95 6.30
CA GLU A 270 11.73 20.97 5.65
C GLU A 270 11.73 20.85 4.11
N HIS A 271 12.87 20.52 3.50
CA HIS A 271 13.00 20.36 2.05
C HIS A 271 12.12 19.21 1.51
N ILE A 272 11.86 18.19 2.33
CA ILE A 272 10.92 17.11 1.97
C ILE A 272 9.47 17.58 2.16
N GLN A 273 9.17 18.19 3.33
CA GLN A 273 7.82 18.67 3.64
C GLN A 273 7.27 19.61 2.55
N GLN A 274 8.11 20.51 2.03
CA GLN A 274 7.73 21.48 1.00
C GLN A 274 7.39 20.85 -0.36
N GLN A 275 7.87 19.63 -0.63
CA GLN A 275 7.60 18.91 -1.89
C GLN A 275 6.39 17.99 -1.81
N VAL A 276 5.85 17.77 -0.60
CA VAL A 276 4.72 16.85 -0.42
C VAL A 276 3.44 17.44 -0.97
N THR A 277 2.81 16.69 -1.84
CA THR A 277 1.50 17.03 -2.43
C THR A 277 0.49 15.93 -2.18
N PRO A 278 -0.82 16.25 -2.09
CA PRO A 278 -1.84 15.22 -1.95
C PRO A 278 -1.83 14.23 -3.12
N ALA A 279 -2.07 12.95 -2.82
CA ALA A 279 -2.38 11.96 -3.86
C ALA A 279 -3.72 12.31 -4.52
N LEU A 280 -3.77 12.24 -5.85
CA LEU A 280 -4.93 12.68 -6.64
C LEU A 280 -6.01 11.60 -6.73
N GLN A 281 -5.61 10.33 -6.82
CA GLN A 281 -6.50 9.18 -6.98
C GLN A 281 -6.00 7.98 -6.18
N PRO A 282 -6.89 7.03 -5.83
CA PRO A 282 -6.52 5.81 -5.13
C PRO A 282 -5.81 4.79 -6.06
N PRO A 283 -5.16 3.74 -5.48
CA PRO A 283 -4.38 2.76 -6.24
C PRO A 283 -5.18 2.02 -7.32
N GLU A 284 -6.43 1.65 -7.07
CA GLU A 284 -7.28 0.98 -8.06
C GLU A 284 -7.50 1.82 -9.34
N LEU A 285 -7.56 3.15 -9.23
CA LEU A 285 -7.56 4.02 -10.40
C LEU A 285 -6.17 4.14 -11.04
N GLY A 286 -5.11 4.02 -10.25
CA GLY A 286 -3.75 3.88 -10.78
C GLY A 286 -3.58 2.63 -11.63
N ALA A 287 -4.21 1.52 -11.24
CA ALA A 287 -4.23 0.30 -12.06
C ALA A 287 -4.97 0.50 -13.40
N VAL A 288 -6.01 1.34 -13.44
CA VAL A 288 -6.67 1.75 -14.70
C VAL A 288 -5.71 2.53 -15.59
N TRP A 289 -4.95 3.49 -15.03
CA TRP A 289 -3.94 4.22 -15.79
C TRP A 289 -2.88 3.29 -16.35
N PHE A 290 -2.41 2.33 -15.55
CA PHE A 290 -1.46 1.32 -16.00
C PHE A 290 -2.00 0.48 -17.17
N ALA A 291 -3.24 -0.01 -17.09
CA ALA A 291 -3.88 -0.74 -18.16
C ALA A 291 -3.99 0.09 -19.46
N ARG A 292 -4.34 1.36 -19.35
CA ARG A 292 -4.45 2.29 -20.48
C ARG A 292 -3.13 2.50 -21.18
N GLN A 293 -2.07 2.80 -20.43
CA GLN A 293 -0.74 3.02 -21.00
C GLN A 293 -0.23 1.75 -21.70
N ARG A 294 -0.38 0.59 -21.05
CA ARG A 294 0.05 -0.69 -21.61
C ARG A 294 -0.73 -1.09 -22.87
N SER A 295 -2.03 -0.82 -22.92
CA SER A 295 -2.85 -1.14 -24.10
C SER A 295 -2.59 -0.25 -25.31
N GLN A 296 -1.92 0.89 -25.15
CA GLN A 296 -1.54 1.80 -26.24
C GLN A 296 -0.14 1.52 -26.79
N LEU A 297 0.68 0.73 -26.08
CA LEU A 297 2.02 0.37 -26.55
C LEU A 297 1.96 -0.69 -27.66
N PRO A 298 2.78 -0.57 -28.72
CA PRO A 298 2.91 -1.62 -29.73
C PRO A 298 3.33 -2.94 -29.11
N SER A 299 2.79 -4.05 -29.58
CA SER A 299 3.06 -5.40 -29.05
C SER A 299 4.56 -5.78 -29.01
N SER A 300 5.41 -5.10 -29.79
CA SER A 300 6.86 -5.31 -29.82
C SER A 300 7.64 -4.79 -28.60
N VAL A 301 7.01 -3.98 -27.74
CA VAL A 301 7.63 -3.40 -26.51
C VAL A 301 7.24 -4.16 -25.24
N MET A 302 6.36 -5.15 -25.35
CA MET A 302 5.81 -5.88 -24.19
C MET A 302 6.69 -7.04 -23.68
N SER A 303 7.91 -7.23 -24.19
CA SER A 303 8.81 -8.37 -23.89
C SER A 303 10.11 -7.94 -23.17
N LEU A 304 10.05 -7.03 -22.22
CA LEU A 304 11.17 -6.72 -21.32
C LEU A 304 10.70 -6.76 -19.86
#